data_81ffdbedd480edafbac97ad2cf49a8a0
#
_entry.id   81ffdbedd480edafbac97ad2cf49a8a0
#
_cell.length_a   1.000
_cell.length_b   1.000
_cell.length_c   1.000
_cell.angle_alpha   90.00
_cell.angle_beta   90.00
_cell.angle_gamma   90.00
#
_symmetry.space_group_name_H-M   'P 1'
#
loop_
_entity.id
_entity.type
_entity.pdbx_description
1 polymer ?
#
loop_
_entity_poly.entity_id
_entity_poly.type
_entity_poly.pdbx_seq_one_letter_code
_entity_poly.pdbx_strand_id
1 'polypeptide(L)'
;ADVTSVALIGPLADDANSMLGSWAAQGRPQDVVTLRAALVEKLGASRVHYAKGSEISDGTDAQLKAAVDAARNSEVVILALGENAPEMTGEAASRAHIDLPGRQQQLLEAVVATGKPVSLILFSGRPLTLPWAFEHVPAVLAAWFPGIQAGPALARTLFGENIPTGKLTVTWPRSVGQIPIYYNALNTGRPAAQSAAGPFSNGGDKKYVSRYLDESNLPQFPFGYGLTYTTLRYGPTELAKSELRLDWLREGLTANSGNAPAPLLVSANITNTGSRPATETVQLYVRLQGTSVAEPVRALKGFQHVAIAPGETRRVVFSVTPEAFAFWNDQNTFTIEPSRVTIWISPDAASGTGASLEIRNKTNP
;
A
#
# COMPACT_ATOMS: atom_id res chain seq x y z
N ALA A 1 -14.88 13.36 17.72
CA ALA A 1 -15.46 14.67 17.37
C ALA A 1 -16.95 14.44 17.06
N ASP A 2 -17.79 15.27 17.63
CA ASP A 2 -19.24 15.20 17.42
C ASP A 2 -19.58 15.87 16.09
N VAL A 3 -19.43 15.11 15.01
CA VAL A 3 -19.80 15.60 13.66
C VAL A 3 -21.32 15.76 13.63
N THR A 4 -21.79 16.96 13.29
CA THR A 4 -23.21 17.30 13.32
C THR A 4 -23.95 16.85 12.05
N SER A 5 -23.26 16.83 10.90
CA SER A 5 -23.81 16.38 9.62
C SER A 5 -22.72 15.91 8.66
N VAL A 6 -23.06 14.91 7.87
CA VAL A 6 -22.17 14.27 6.87
C VAL A 6 -22.86 14.30 5.51
N ALA A 7 -22.20 14.85 4.49
CA ALA A 7 -22.57 14.55 3.12
C ALA A 7 -21.92 13.21 2.70
N LEU A 8 -22.73 12.22 2.43
CA LEU A 8 -22.28 10.97 1.81
C LEU A 8 -22.56 11.02 0.32
N ILE A 9 -21.50 11.06 -0.47
CA ILE A 9 -21.61 11.31 -1.91
C ILE A 9 -20.88 10.21 -2.68
N GLY A 10 -21.45 9.79 -3.79
CA GLY A 10 -20.83 8.86 -4.72
C GLY A 10 -21.69 7.66 -5.07
N PRO A 11 -21.49 7.10 -6.28
CA PRO A 11 -22.28 5.97 -6.78
C PRO A 11 -22.03 4.68 -5.97
N LEU A 12 -20.88 4.55 -5.32
CA LEU A 12 -20.49 3.36 -4.55
C LEU A 12 -20.84 3.44 -3.05
N ALA A 13 -21.45 4.54 -2.61
CA ALA A 13 -21.83 4.71 -1.20
C ALA A 13 -22.91 3.74 -0.72
N ASP A 14 -23.77 3.28 -1.64
CA ASP A 14 -24.91 2.40 -1.37
C ASP A 14 -25.00 1.24 -2.38
N ASP A 15 -23.86 0.82 -2.93
CA ASP A 15 -23.78 -0.27 -3.90
C ASP A 15 -23.33 -1.58 -3.25
N ALA A 16 -24.31 -2.39 -2.86
CA ALA A 16 -24.10 -3.68 -2.23
C ALA A 16 -23.38 -4.69 -3.14
N ASN A 17 -23.60 -4.64 -4.46
CA ASN A 17 -22.97 -5.55 -5.40
C ASN A 17 -21.46 -5.29 -5.48
N SER A 18 -21.05 -4.03 -5.63
CA SER A 18 -19.63 -3.69 -5.69
C SER A 18 -18.89 -3.98 -4.39
N MET A 19 -19.56 -3.84 -3.23
CA MET A 19 -18.92 -4.17 -1.95
C MET A 19 -18.60 -5.64 -1.79
N LEU A 20 -19.34 -6.56 -2.40
CA LEU A 20 -19.03 -7.99 -2.42
C LEU A 20 -17.78 -8.32 -3.24
N GLY A 21 -17.51 -7.56 -4.29
CA GLY A 21 -16.42 -7.83 -5.23
C GLY A 21 -16.79 -8.85 -6.31
N SER A 22 -15.87 -9.05 -7.27
CA SER A 22 -16.08 -9.94 -8.43
C SER A 22 -16.09 -11.42 -8.07
N TRP A 23 -15.46 -11.82 -6.96
CA TRP A 23 -15.28 -13.21 -6.53
C TRP A 23 -16.12 -13.56 -5.32
N ALA A 24 -17.36 -13.07 -5.28
CA ALA A 24 -18.26 -13.21 -4.16
C ALA A 24 -18.79 -14.64 -3.92
N ALA A 25 -18.54 -15.58 -4.82
CA ALA A 25 -19.03 -16.96 -4.79
C ALA A 25 -20.54 -17.00 -4.54
N GLN A 26 -21.00 -17.49 -3.37
CA GLN A 26 -22.40 -17.52 -2.98
C GLN A 26 -22.84 -16.30 -2.15
N GLY A 27 -22.00 -15.25 -2.10
CA GLY A 27 -22.35 -13.99 -1.42
C GLY A 27 -23.57 -13.34 -2.07
N ARG A 28 -24.44 -12.78 -1.23
CA ARG A 28 -25.68 -12.15 -1.68
C ARG A 28 -25.65 -10.67 -1.37
N PRO A 29 -25.99 -9.78 -2.31
CA PRO A 29 -26.05 -8.34 -2.06
C PRO A 29 -26.95 -7.94 -0.87
N GLN A 30 -27.99 -8.73 -0.61
CA GLN A 30 -28.93 -8.50 0.50
C GLN A 30 -28.29 -8.67 1.88
N ASP A 31 -27.16 -9.39 1.97
CA ASP A 31 -26.43 -9.59 3.23
C ASP A 31 -25.43 -8.45 3.50
N VAL A 32 -25.25 -7.54 2.53
CA VAL A 32 -24.29 -6.44 2.63
C VAL A 32 -24.88 -5.27 3.41
N VAL A 33 -24.19 -4.86 4.45
CA VAL A 33 -24.43 -3.56 5.10
C VAL A 33 -23.60 -2.49 4.37
N THR A 34 -24.27 -1.63 3.60
CA THR A 34 -23.62 -0.59 2.82
C THR A 34 -23.04 0.51 3.72
N LEU A 35 -22.13 1.33 3.17
CA LEU A 35 -21.59 2.48 3.89
C LEU A 35 -22.72 3.45 4.29
N ARG A 36 -23.68 3.68 3.40
CA ARG A 36 -24.86 4.51 3.69
C ARG A 36 -25.68 3.97 4.86
N ALA A 37 -26.01 2.68 4.84
CA ALA A 37 -26.75 2.04 5.91
C ALA A 37 -26.04 2.17 7.26
N ALA A 38 -24.73 1.90 7.32
CA ALA A 38 -23.95 2.00 8.54
C ALA A 38 -23.80 3.43 9.07
N LEU A 39 -23.69 4.42 8.18
CA LEU A 39 -23.64 5.84 8.61
C LEU A 39 -25.00 6.32 9.13
N VAL A 40 -26.09 5.89 8.50
CA VAL A 40 -27.45 6.20 8.98
C VAL A 40 -27.72 5.55 10.33
N GLU A 41 -27.31 4.31 10.53
CA GLU A 41 -27.40 3.64 11.83
C GLU A 41 -26.60 4.38 12.91
N LYS A 42 -25.37 4.79 12.58
CA LYS A 42 -24.47 5.44 13.54
C LYS A 42 -24.87 6.87 13.91
N LEU A 43 -25.30 7.66 12.94
CA LEU A 43 -25.53 9.10 13.10
C LEU A 43 -26.99 9.49 13.18
N GLY A 44 -27.90 8.64 12.68
CA GLY A 44 -29.29 8.96 12.41
C GLY A 44 -29.48 9.56 11.01
N ALA A 45 -30.63 9.25 10.40
CA ALA A 45 -30.94 9.61 9.01
C ALA A 45 -30.90 11.13 8.75
N SER A 46 -31.31 11.94 9.72
CA SER A 46 -31.32 13.41 9.59
C SER A 46 -29.93 14.06 9.49
N ARG A 47 -28.88 13.34 9.88
CA ARG A 47 -27.48 13.83 9.84
C ARG A 47 -26.69 13.32 8.64
N VAL A 48 -27.27 12.43 7.81
CA VAL A 48 -26.60 11.86 6.62
C VAL A 48 -27.29 12.37 5.37
N HIS A 49 -26.69 13.35 4.73
CA HIS A 49 -27.18 13.92 3.48
C HIS A 49 -26.61 13.12 2.30
N TYR A 50 -27.38 12.18 1.80
CA TYR A 50 -26.96 11.33 0.69
C TYR A 50 -27.23 11.96 -0.66
N ALA A 51 -26.23 11.93 -1.55
CA ALA A 51 -26.38 12.25 -2.97
C ALA A 51 -25.49 11.31 -3.81
N LYS A 52 -26.07 10.66 -4.82
CA LYS A 52 -25.31 9.78 -5.70
C LYS A 52 -24.23 10.54 -6.49
N GLY A 53 -24.52 11.75 -6.92
CA GLY A 53 -23.59 12.68 -7.58
C GLY A 53 -23.27 12.35 -9.03
N SER A 54 -23.12 11.07 -9.36
CA SER A 54 -22.98 10.52 -10.71
C SER A 54 -23.44 9.07 -10.73
N GLU A 55 -23.58 8.49 -11.92
CA GLU A 55 -23.52 7.05 -12.09
C GLU A 55 -22.03 6.59 -12.08
N ILE A 56 -21.80 5.30 -12.13
CA ILE A 56 -20.42 4.77 -12.14
C ILE A 56 -19.69 5.20 -13.41
N SER A 57 -20.32 5.02 -14.58
CA SER A 57 -19.71 5.31 -15.88
C SER A 57 -20.27 6.55 -16.59
N ASP A 58 -21.25 7.22 -15.99
CA ASP A 58 -21.93 8.38 -16.59
C ASP A 58 -22.42 9.34 -15.49
N GLY A 59 -23.32 10.24 -15.79
CA GLY A 59 -23.94 11.15 -14.85
C GLY A 59 -24.53 12.42 -15.49
N THR A 60 -25.38 13.10 -14.74
CA THR A 60 -26.06 14.31 -15.18
C THR A 60 -25.60 15.52 -14.38
N ASP A 61 -25.78 16.73 -14.94
CA ASP A 61 -25.49 17.98 -14.22
C ASP A 61 -26.42 18.16 -13.01
N ALA A 62 -27.63 17.62 -13.07
CA ALA A 62 -28.55 17.64 -11.93
C ALA A 62 -28.01 16.79 -10.76
N GLN A 63 -27.46 15.61 -11.03
CA GLN A 63 -26.83 14.77 -10.01
C GLN A 63 -25.59 15.46 -9.41
N LEU A 64 -24.74 16.04 -10.25
CA LEU A 64 -23.56 16.80 -9.82
C LEU A 64 -23.97 17.97 -8.91
N LYS A 65 -24.98 18.73 -9.34
CA LYS A 65 -25.51 19.87 -8.53
C LYS A 65 -26.03 19.40 -7.19
N ALA A 66 -26.81 18.33 -7.15
CA ALA A 66 -27.34 17.77 -5.91
C ALA A 66 -26.22 17.35 -4.93
N ALA A 67 -25.14 16.80 -5.45
CA ALA A 67 -23.97 16.42 -4.65
C ALA A 67 -23.25 17.66 -4.07
N VAL A 68 -23.04 18.70 -4.88
CA VAL A 68 -22.44 19.95 -4.42
C VAL A 68 -23.32 20.65 -3.37
N ASP A 69 -24.64 20.64 -3.55
CA ASP A 69 -25.58 21.20 -2.58
C ASP A 69 -25.55 20.40 -1.26
N ALA A 70 -25.50 19.06 -1.31
CA ALA A 70 -25.34 18.21 -0.13
C ALA A 70 -24.01 18.51 0.61
N ALA A 71 -22.91 18.65 -0.14
CA ALA A 71 -21.61 18.98 0.44
C ALA A 71 -21.64 20.33 1.17
N ARG A 72 -22.18 21.38 0.53
CA ARG A 72 -22.26 22.72 1.11
C ARG A 72 -23.08 22.76 2.40
N ASN A 73 -24.14 21.95 2.48
CA ASN A 73 -25.07 21.86 3.62
C ASN A 73 -24.62 20.89 4.73
N SER A 74 -23.39 20.37 4.64
CA SER A 74 -22.83 19.44 5.62
C SER A 74 -21.55 19.97 6.23
N GLU A 75 -21.19 19.44 7.40
CA GLU A 75 -19.95 19.78 8.10
C GLU A 75 -18.75 19.11 7.43
N VAL A 76 -18.86 17.83 7.09
CA VAL A 76 -17.83 17.05 6.42
C VAL A 76 -18.40 16.25 5.26
N VAL A 77 -17.54 15.86 4.33
CA VAL A 77 -17.90 15.08 3.16
C VAL A 77 -17.16 13.74 3.13
N ILE A 78 -17.91 12.67 2.88
CA ILE A 78 -17.37 11.34 2.56
C ILE A 78 -17.72 11.06 1.10
N LEU A 79 -16.70 10.93 0.26
CA LEU A 79 -16.85 10.52 -1.13
C LEU A 79 -16.60 9.02 -1.27
N ALA A 80 -17.50 8.30 -1.93
CA ALA A 80 -17.39 6.87 -2.21
C ALA A 80 -17.34 6.65 -3.73
N LEU A 81 -16.13 6.62 -4.27
CA LEU A 81 -15.83 6.60 -5.70
C LEU A 81 -14.99 5.39 -6.11
N GLY A 82 -14.90 5.14 -7.40
CA GLY A 82 -14.06 4.08 -7.95
C GLY A 82 -14.72 3.26 -9.05
N GLU A 83 -14.30 2.01 -9.16
CA GLU A 83 -14.79 1.03 -10.12
C GLU A 83 -15.82 0.10 -9.49
N ASN A 84 -16.81 -0.35 -10.28
CA ASN A 84 -17.70 -1.40 -9.84
C ASN A 84 -17.07 -2.79 -10.03
N ALA A 85 -17.37 -3.70 -9.12
CA ALA A 85 -16.81 -5.04 -9.15
C ALA A 85 -17.30 -5.90 -10.33
N PRO A 86 -18.58 -5.91 -10.70
CA PRO A 86 -19.08 -6.84 -11.72
C PRO A 86 -18.55 -6.57 -13.14
N GLU A 87 -18.23 -5.32 -13.47
CA GLU A 87 -18.05 -4.93 -14.87
C GLU A 87 -16.62 -4.41 -15.20
N MET A 88 -15.87 -3.90 -14.22
CA MET A 88 -14.69 -3.10 -14.50
C MET A 88 -13.37 -3.70 -14.05
N THR A 89 -13.37 -4.59 -13.07
CA THR A 89 -12.14 -5.05 -12.42
C THR A 89 -11.93 -6.54 -12.57
N GLY A 90 -12.74 -7.15 -13.40
CA GLY A 90 -12.88 -8.56 -13.36
C GLY A 90 -12.34 -9.31 -14.53
N GLU A 91 -12.72 -10.50 -14.45
CA GLU A 91 -12.57 -11.53 -15.41
C GLU A 91 -13.36 -11.17 -16.67
N ALA A 92 -12.78 -11.41 -17.81
CA ALA A 92 -13.30 -11.19 -19.16
C ALA A 92 -13.53 -9.71 -19.56
N ALA A 93 -13.70 -8.78 -18.65
CA ALA A 93 -13.86 -7.36 -18.95
C ALA A 93 -13.06 -6.48 -18.00
N SER A 94 -12.32 -5.51 -18.54
CA SER A 94 -11.52 -4.56 -17.76
C SER A 94 -11.36 -3.25 -18.52
N ARG A 95 -11.28 -2.14 -17.78
CA ARG A 95 -10.93 -0.84 -18.36
C ARG A 95 -9.42 -0.78 -18.66
N ALA A 96 -9.07 -0.23 -19.81
CA ALA A 96 -7.66 0.04 -20.17
C ALA A 96 -7.12 1.30 -19.46
N HIS A 97 -7.98 2.29 -19.20
CA HIS A 97 -7.66 3.45 -18.40
C HIS A 97 -7.96 3.14 -16.93
N ILE A 98 -7.01 3.39 -16.05
CA ILE A 98 -7.11 3.11 -14.61
C ILE A 98 -7.29 4.38 -13.78
N ASP A 99 -8.04 5.33 -14.31
CA ASP A 99 -8.56 6.52 -13.65
C ASP A 99 -9.96 6.29 -13.06
N LEU A 100 -10.57 7.33 -12.51
CA LEU A 100 -11.99 7.26 -12.12
C LEU A 100 -12.89 7.16 -13.37
N PRO A 101 -13.84 6.21 -13.42
CA PRO A 101 -14.72 6.07 -14.57
C PRO A 101 -15.75 7.20 -14.69
N GLY A 102 -16.21 7.45 -15.91
CA GLY A 102 -17.28 8.39 -16.19
C GLY A 102 -17.01 9.82 -15.72
N ARG A 103 -17.97 10.39 -14.99
CA ARG A 103 -17.91 11.76 -14.46
C ARG A 103 -17.42 11.85 -13.01
N GLN A 104 -16.90 10.77 -12.44
CA GLN A 104 -16.49 10.75 -11.03
C GLN A 104 -15.33 11.69 -10.71
N GLN A 105 -14.40 11.92 -11.65
CA GLN A 105 -13.35 12.92 -11.48
C GLN A 105 -13.93 14.33 -11.39
N GLN A 106 -14.88 14.68 -12.26
CA GLN A 106 -15.58 15.97 -12.21
C GLN A 106 -16.36 16.15 -10.90
N LEU A 107 -17.00 15.07 -10.41
CA LEU A 107 -17.70 15.07 -9.13
C LEU A 107 -16.74 15.34 -7.97
N LEU A 108 -15.59 14.64 -7.94
CA LEU A 108 -14.56 14.83 -6.93
C LEU A 108 -14.07 16.27 -6.88
N GLU A 109 -13.71 16.85 -8.03
CA GLU A 109 -13.22 18.21 -8.14
C GLU A 109 -14.27 19.25 -7.68
N ALA A 110 -15.52 19.08 -8.13
CA ALA A 110 -16.62 19.99 -7.75
C ALA A 110 -16.93 19.94 -6.25
N VAL A 111 -16.83 18.77 -5.62
CA VAL A 111 -17.05 18.61 -4.18
C VAL A 111 -15.88 19.21 -3.39
N VAL A 112 -14.64 18.94 -3.78
CA VAL A 112 -13.45 19.53 -3.13
C VAL A 112 -13.48 21.07 -3.23
N ALA A 113 -13.94 21.61 -4.37
CA ALA A 113 -14.09 23.07 -4.57
C ALA A 113 -15.09 23.73 -3.61
N THR A 114 -15.92 22.95 -2.88
CA THR A 114 -16.80 23.51 -1.83
C THR A 114 -16.03 23.99 -0.60
N GLY A 115 -14.74 23.60 -0.46
CA GLY A 115 -13.90 23.93 0.71
C GLY A 115 -14.23 23.16 1.98
N LYS A 116 -15.12 22.17 1.92
CA LYS A 116 -15.43 21.31 3.07
C LYS A 116 -14.35 20.26 3.27
N PRO A 117 -14.12 19.79 4.51
CA PRO A 117 -13.24 18.63 4.75
C PRO A 117 -13.76 17.40 4.01
N VAL A 118 -12.92 16.82 3.14
CA VAL A 118 -13.28 15.66 2.31
C VAL A 118 -12.44 14.44 2.70
N SER A 119 -13.11 13.29 2.84
CA SER A 119 -12.48 11.98 2.88
C SER A 119 -12.94 11.17 1.67
N LEU A 120 -12.00 10.66 0.88
CA LEU A 120 -12.27 9.79 -0.26
C LEU A 120 -12.13 8.32 0.15
N ILE A 121 -13.18 7.55 -0.03
CA ILE A 121 -13.16 6.09 0.05
C ILE A 121 -13.14 5.56 -1.37
N LEU A 122 -12.06 4.88 -1.72
CA LEU A 122 -11.82 4.37 -3.05
C LEU A 122 -12.15 2.87 -3.11
N PHE A 123 -13.16 2.53 -3.90
CA PHE A 123 -13.54 1.14 -4.19
C PHE A 123 -12.94 0.74 -5.53
N SER A 124 -12.15 -0.33 -5.55
CA SER A 124 -11.53 -0.83 -6.78
C SER A 124 -10.88 -2.19 -6.52
N GLY A 125 -10.77 -3.03 -7.55
CA GLY A 125 -9.98 -4.27 -7.49
C GLY A 125 -8.50 -4.09 -7.80
N ARG A 126 -8.07 -2.87 -8.12
CA ARG A 126 -6.71 -2.52 -8.54
C ARG A 126 -6.36 -1.08 -8.16
N PRO A 127 -5.06 -0.69 -8.11
CA PRO A 127 -4.66 0.70 -7.95
C PRO A 127 -5.18 1.57 -9.11
N LEU A 128 -5.79 2.71 -8.79
CA LEU A 128 -6.20 3.70 -9.76
C LEU A 128 -5.22 4.87 -9.80
N THR A 129 -4.88 5.36 -11.00
CA THR A 129 -4.02 6.54 -11.16
C THR A 129 -4.82 7.81 -10.92
N LEU A 130 -4.69 8.37 -9.72
CA LEU A 130 -5.45 9.52 -9.25
C LEU A 130 -4.54 10.63 -8.73
N PRO A 131 -3.57 11.13 -9.51
CA PRO A 131 -2.60 12.11 -9.02
C PRO A 131 -3.28 13.34 -8.42
N TRP A 132 -4.29 13.88 -9.09
CA TRP A 132 -5.05 15.03 -8.60
C TRP A 132 -5.69 14.78 -7.22
N ALA A 133 -6.31 13.60 -7.04
CA ALA A 133 -6.95 13.27 -5.76
C ALA A 133 -5.94 13.20 -4.60
N PHE A 134 -4.76 12.60 -4.84
CA PHE A 134 -3.70 12.48 -3.83
C PHE A 134 -3.05 13.82 -3.47
N GLU A 135 -3.16 14.83 -4.32
CA GLU A 135 -2.67 16.20 -4.06
C GLU A 135 -3.71 17.08 -3.34
N HIS A 136 -5.01 16.85 -3.60
CA HIS A 136 -6.06 17.78 -3.18
C HIS A 136 -6.99 17.21 -2.09
N VAL A 137 -6.99 15.90 -1.87
CA VAL A 137 -7.82 15.25 -0.85
C VAL A 137 -6.98 14.84 0.35
N PRO A 138 -7.22 15.41 1.54
CA PRO A 138 -6.38 15.20 2.71
C PRO A 138 -6.45 13.78 3.29
N ALA A 139 -7.52 13.03 3.00
CA ALA A 139 -7.71 11.67 3.50
C ALA A 139 -8.25 10.77 2.40
N VAL A 140 -7.47 9.73 2.04
CA VAL A 140 -7.88 8.72 1.06
C VAL A 140 -7.75 7.34 1.69
N LEU A 141 -8.84 6.57 1.64
CA LEU A 141 -8.90 5.20 2.13
C LEU A 141 -9.11 4.25 0.93
N ALA A 142 -8.13 3.41 0.62
CA ALA A 142 -8.27 2.33 -0.35
C ALA A 142 -9.06 1.19 0.32
N ALA A 143 -10.35 1.11 0.03
CA ALA A 143 -11.26 0.13 0.63
C ALA A 143 -11.27 -1.20 -0.12
N TRP A 144 -10.80 -1.25 -1.36
CA TRP A 144 -10.93 -2.39 -2.25
C TRP A 144 -12.42 -2.79 -2.40
N PHE A 145 -12.74 -4.08 -2.30
CA PHE A 145 -14.10 -4.59 -2.19
C PHE A 145 -14.24 -5.27 -0.83
N PRO A 146 -14.79 -4.56 0.18
CA PRO A 146 -14.62 -4.94 1.59
C PRO A 146 -15.61 -6.00 2.10
N GLY A 147 -16.52 -6.52 1.26
CA GLY A 147 -17.42 -7.62 1.60
C GLY A 147 -18.68 -7.19 2.37
N ILE A 148 -19.34 -8.18 3.00
CA ILE A 148 -20.69 -8.00 3.60
C ILE A 148 -20.73 -7.01 4.78
N GLN A 149 -19.62 -6.85 5.51
CA GLN A 149 -19.49 -5.92 6.64
C GLN A 149 -18.77 -4.62 6.27
N ALA A 150 -18.82 -4.25 5.00
CA ALA A 150 -18.16 -3.06 4.45
C ALA A 150 -18.53 -1.78 5.20
N GLY A 151 -19.82 -1.51 5.34
CA GLY A 151 -20.33 -0.29 5.97
C GLY A 151 -19.88 -0.13 7.42
N PRO A 152 -20.15 -1.10 8.31
CA PRO A 152 -19.70 -1.03 9.71
C PRO A 152 -18.18 -0.88 9.86
N ALA A 153 -17.39 -1.61 9.06
CA ALA A 153 -15.93 -1.53 9.12
C ALA A 153 -15.42 -0.13 8.71
N LEU A 154 -15.93 0.40 7.59
CA LEU A 154 -15.58 1.73 7.11
C LEU A 154 -16.05 2.84 8.07
N ALA A 155 -17.28 2.76 8.58
CA ALA A 155 -17.80 3.72 9.54
C ALA A 155 -16.94 3.75 10.82
N ARG A 156 -16.59 2.60 11.40
CA ARG A 156 -15.72 2.51 12.58
C ARG A 156 -14.33 3.11 12.32
N THR A 157 -13.79 2.90 11.13
CA THR A 157 -12.52 3.50 10.73
C THR A 157 -12.62 5.01 10.60
N LEU A 158 -13.62 5.53 9.86
CA LEU A 158 -13.83 6.96 9.67
C LEU A 158 -14.01 7.74 11.00
N PHE A 159 -14.67 7.13 11.96
CA PHE A 159 -14.89 7.73 13.30
C PHE A 159 -13.79 7.39 14.31
N GLY A 160 -12.73 6.71 13.90
CA GLY A 160 -11.55 6.44 14.74
C GLY A 160 -11.77 5.38 15.82
N GLU A 161 -12.81 4.55 15.71
CA GLU A 161 -13.02 3.38 16.58
C GLU A 161 -12.11 2.21 16.19
N ASN A 162 -11.81 2.09 14.88
CA ASN A 162 -10.75 1.25 14.37
C ASN A 162 -9.56 2.12 13.96
N ILE A 163 -8.37 1.65 14.24
CA ILE A 163 -7.14 2.28 13.79
C ILE A 163 -6.66 1.53 12.54
N PRO A 164 -6.42 2.22 11.41
CA PRO A 164 -5.91 1.57 10.21
C PRO A 164 -4.57 0.89 10.44
N THR A 165 -4.48 -0.38 10.05
CA THR A 165 -3.27 -1.21 10.14
C THR A 165 -2.89 -1.83 8.80
N GLY A 166 -3.77 -1.72 7.80
CA GLY A 166 -3.60 -2.28 6.47
C GLY A 166 -2.47 -1.63 5.71
N LYS A 167 -1.73 -2.44 4.97
CA LYS A 167 -0.66 -2.02 4.07
C LYS A 167 -0.99 -2.42 2.64
N LEU A 168 -0.58 -1.60 1.67
CA LEU A 168 -0.75 -1.91 0.25
C LEU A 168 0.02 -3.19 -0.11
N THR A 169 -0.69 -4.16 -0.67
CA THR A 169 -0.15 -5.42 -1.18
C THR A 169 0.25 -5.34 -2.65
N VAL A 170 0.28 -4.15 -3.19
CA VAL A 170 0.64 -3.83 -4.58
C VAL A 170 1.31 -2.47 -4.62
N THR A 171 2.24 -2.28 -5.55
CA THR A 171 2.82 -0.96 -5.83
C THR A 171 1.80 -0.09 -6.55
N TRP A 172 1.59 1.14 -6.09
CA TRP A 172 0.60 2.08 -6.65
C TRP A 172 1.25 2.98 -7.71
N PRO A 173 0.87 2.89 -9.00
CA PRO A 173 1.48 3.69 -10.06
C PRO A 173 1.01 5.14 -10.03
N ARG A 174 1.82 6.05 -10.57
CA ARG A 174 1.45 7.44 -10.83
C ARG A 174 0.66 7.59 -12.13
N SER A 175 1.04 6.79 -13.13
CA SER A 175 0.42 6.77 -14.44
C SER A 175 0.37 5.35 -15.02
N VAL A 176 -0.49 5.15 -16.01
CA VAL A 176 -0.57 3.90 -16.76
C VAL A 176 0.78 3.52 -17.39
N GLY A 177 1.56 4.50 -17.82
CA GLY A 177 2.86 4.29 -18.44
C GLY A 177 3.91 3.63 -17.54
N GLN A 178 3.68 3.60 -16.22
CA GLN A 178 4.57 2.91 -15.29
C GLN A 178 4.28 1.40 -15.16
N ILE A 179 3.16 0.91 -15.70
CA ILE A 179 2.76 -0.50 -15.55
C ILE A 179 3.46 -1.37 -16.60
N PRO A 180 4.04 -2.52 -16.19
CA PRO A 180 4.08 -3.09 -14.84
C PRO A 180 5.11 -2.40 -13.92
N ILE A 181 4.73 -2.17 -12.66
CA ILE A 181 5.62 -1.58 -11.63
C ILE A 181 5.69 -2.51 -10.41
N TYR A 182 6.82 -3.18 -10.24
CA TYR A 182 7.03 -4.15 -9.17
C TYR A 182 8.01 -3.61 -8.13
N TYR A 183 7.68 -3.73 -6.84
CA TYR A 183 8.60 -3.36 -5.75
C TYR A 183 9.86 -4.21 -5.74
N ASN A 184 9.76 -5.45 -6.21
CA ASN A 184 10.83 -6.44 -6.31
C ASN A 184 11.41 -6.54 -7.73
N ALA A 185 11.37 -5.46 -8.50
CA ALA A 185 11.95 -5.40 -9.83
C ALA A 185 13.45 -5.72 -9.80
N LEU A 186 13.94 -6.28 -10.91
CA LEU A 186 15.38 -6.48 -11.11
C LEU A 186 16.03 -5.16 -11.52
N ASN A 187 17.27 -4.96 -11.12
CA ASN A 187 18.05 -3.82 -11.61
C ASN A 187 18.28 -3.91 -13.11
N THR A 188 18.18 -2.76 -13.78
CA THR A 188 18.71 -2.61 -15.14
C THR A 188 20.23 -2.43 -15.10
N GLY A 189 20.90 -2.51 -16.25
CA GLY A 189 22.34 -2.25 -16.34
C GLY A 189 22.74 -0.79 -15.98
N ARG A 190 21.77 0.15 -16.08
CA ARG A 190 21.97 1.57 -15.79
C ARG A 190 20.76 2.14 -15.05
N PRO A 191 20.54 1.71 -13.79
CA PRO A 191 19.38 2.14 -13.03
C PRO A 191 19.45 3.64 -12.71
N ALA A 192 18.32 4.32 -12.73
CA ALA A 192 18.21 5.65 -12.16
C ALA A 192 18.44 5.58 -10.65
N ALA A 193 19.18 6.55 -10.11
CA ALA A 193 19.23 6.73 -8.67
C ALA A 193 17.81 6.99 -8.13
N GLN A 194 17.46 6.40 -6.99
CA GLN A 194 16.11 6.59 -6.39
C GLN A 194 15.78 8.07 -6.11
N SER A 195 16.81 8.91 -5.96
CA SER A 195 16.69 10.36 -5.78
C SER A 195 16.61 11.15 -7.09
N ALA A 196 16.70 10.51 -8.26
CA ALA A 196 16.58 11.18 -9.55
C ALA A 196 15.10 11.47 -9.89
N ALA A 197 14.42 12.16 -8.99
CA ALA A 197 13.10 12.69 -9.23
C ALA A 197 13.22 13.98 -10.07
N GLY A 198 12.48 14.04 -11.13
CA GLY A 198 12.30 15.25 -11.91
C GLY A 198 12.36 15.00 -13.41
N PRO A 199 11.38 15.49 -14.14
CA PRO A 199 11.18 15.18 -15.55
C PRO A 199 12.33 15.63 -16.45
N PHE A 200 13.07 16.66 -16.10
CA PHE A 200 14.03 17.28 -17.02
C PHE A 200 15.34 17.73 -16.35
N SER A 201 16.12 16.83 -15.79
CA SER A 201 17.49 17.22 -15.46
C SER A 201 18.37 17.19 -16.72
N ASN A 202 18.63 18.36 -17.26
CA ASN A 202 19.52 18.56 -18.40
C ASN A 202 20.97 18.22 -18.04
N GLY A 203 21.42 17.01 -18.33
CA GLY A 203 22.82 16.61 -18.18
C GLY A 203 23.17 15.48 -19.15
N GLY A 204 24.17 15.71 -20.00
CA GLY A 204 24.56 14.84 -21.11
C GLY A 204 24.82 13.37 -20.74
N ASP A 205 25.30 13.10 -19.52
CA ASP A 205 25.59 11.73 -19.04
C ASP A 205 24.36 10.90 -18.67
N LYS A 206 23.18 11.51 -18.65
CA LYS A 206 21.92 10.84 -18.25
C LYS A 206 21.15 10.20 -19.41
N LYS A 207 21.62 10.31 -20.65
CA LYS A 207 20.96 9.77 -21.84
C LYS A 207 20.71 8.25 -21.74
N TYR A 208 21.61 7.53 -21.12
CA TYR A 208 21.56 6.07 -21.04
C TYR A 208 21.09 5.52 -19.71
N VAL A 209 20.62 6.37 -18.80
CA VAL A 209 20.00 5.94 -17.54
C VAL A 209 18.56 5.51 -17.79
N SER A 210 18.17 4.36 -17.25
CA SER A 210 16.80 3.84 -17.38
C SER A 210 15.83 4.69 -16.55
N ARG A 211 15.09 5.59 -17.20
CA ARG A 211 14.18 6.53 -16.54
C ARG A 211 13.05 6.98 -17.46
N TYR A 212 11.97 7.43 -16.85
CA TYR A 212 10.94 8.21 -17.56
C TYR A 212 11.45 9.63 -17.79
N LEU A 213 10.97 10.27 -18.86
CA LEU A 213 11.32 11.67 -19.19
C LEU A 213 10.34 12.67 -18.58
N ASP A 214 9.10 12.26 -18.40
CA ASP A 214 7.93 13.06 -18.07
C ASP A 214 7.26 12.68 -16.74
N GLU A 215 7.74 11.61 -16.10
CA GLU A 215 7.22 11.14 -14.82
C GLU A 215 8.39 10.71 -13.90
N SER A 216 8.11 10.61 -12.62
CA SER A 216 9.03 10.04 -11.64
C SER A 216 9.19 8.52 -11.87
N ASN A 217 10.39 7.98 -11.64
CA ASN A 217 10.59 6.53 -11.59
C ASN A 217 10.00 5.89 -10.31
N LEU A 218 9.73 6.72 -9.29
CA LEU A 218 9.13 6.25 -8.05
C LEU A 218 7.63 6.04 -8.22
N PRO A 219 7.04 5.05 -7.56
CA PRO A 219 5.58 4.90 -7.53
C PRO A 219 4.90 6.07 -6.82
N GLN A 220 3.59 6.16 -6.94
CA GLN A 220 2.77 7.05 -6.11
C GLN A 220 2.85 6.63 -4.66
N PHE A 221 2.62 5.33 -4.41
CA PHE A 221 2.86 4.71 -3.10
C PHE A 221 3.56 3.36 -3.30
N PRO A 222 4.61 3.06 -2.52
CA PRO A 222 5.31 1.79 -2.63
C PRO A 222 4.46 0.63 -2.09
N PHE A 223 4.83 -0.60 -2.46
CA PHE A 223 4.34 -1.80 -1.80
C PHE A 223 4.61 -1.72 -0.29
N GLY A 224 3.66 -2.17 0.51
CA GLY A 224 3.76 -2.12 1.96
C GLY A 224 3.39 -0.77 2.59
N TYR A 225 3.12 0.28 1.79
CA TYR A 225 2.72 1.59 2.29
C TYR A 225 1.35 1.54 2.97
N GLY A 226 1.18 2.32 4.03
CA GLY A 226 -0.09 2.53 4.71
C GLY A 226 0.09 3.40 5.94
N LEU A 227 -0.80 4.38 6.10
CA LEU A 227 -0.83 5.29 7.23
C LEU A 227 -1.70 4.74 8.35
N THR A 228 -1.48 5.24 9.55
CA THR A 228 -2.31 4.99 10.74
C THR A 228 -2.67 6.32 11.40
N TYR A 229 -3.46 6.29 12.49
CA TYR A 229 -3.88 7.53 13.19
C TYR A 229 -2.86 8.01 14.24
N THR A 230 -1.61 7.58 14.13
CA THR A 230 -0.49 8.02 14.94
C THR A 230 0.77 8.12 14.10
N THR A 231 1.85 8.62 14.68
CA THR A 231 3.15 8.72 14.00
C THR A 231 4.10 7.69 14.56
N LEU A 232 4.70 6.88 13.70
CA LEU A 232 5.68 5.87 14.05
C LEU A 232 7.05 6.26 13.50
N ARG A 233 8.07 6.18 14.34
CA ARG A 233 9.47 6.43 13.96
C ARG A 233 10.26 5.14 14.03
N TYR A 234 10.88 4.78 12.91
CA TYR A 234 11.77 3.64 12.79
C TYR A 234 13.21 4.07 13.10
N GLY A 235 13.88 3.32 13.96
CA GLY A 235 15.31 3.39 14.15
C GLY A 235 16.08 2.65 13.04
N PRO A 236 17.42 2.67 13.05
CA PRO A 236 18.24 1.95 12.09
C PRO A 236 18.03 0.44 12.21
N THR A 237 18.22 -0.26 11.09
CA THR A 237 18.31 -1.73 11.08
C THR A 237 19.63 -2.17 11.69
N GLU A 238 19.61 -3.06 12.66
CA GLU A 238 20.76 -3.61 13.38
C GLU A 238 20.91 -5.09 13.04
N LEU A 239 22.13 -5.52 12.71
CA LEU A 239 22.48 -6.91 12.43
C LEU A 239 23.30 -7.48 13.58
N ALA A 240 22.98 -8.70 14.02
CA ALA A 240 23.80 -9.40 15.04
C ALA A 240 25.19 -9.81 14.52
N LYS A 241 25.35 -9.89 13.19
CA LYS A 241 26.62 -10.23 12.52
C LYS A 241 26.76 -9.41 11.25
N SER A 242 27.98 -9.00 10.93
CA SER A 242 28.32 -8.30 9.68
C SER A 242 28.82 -9.24 8.57
N GLU A 243 29.02 -10.50 8.90
CA GLU A 243 29.49 -11.54 7.98
C GLU A 243 28.85 -12.89 8.30
N LEU A 244 28.50 -13.65 7.26
CA LEU A 244 27.98 -15.02 7.33
C LEU A 244 28.83 -15.94 6.48
N ARG A 245 29.04 -17.14 6.99
CA ARG A 245 29.78 -18.19 6.29
C ARG A 245 28.88 -18.94 5.32
N LEU A 246 29.30 -19.03 4.06
CA LEU A 246 28.54 -19.67 2.99
C LEU A 246 28.29 -21.17 3.24
N ASP A 247 29.33 -21.90 3.66
CA ASP A 247 29.21 -23.34 3.97
C ASP A 247 28.13 -23.60 5.01
N TRP A 248 28.14 -22.82 6.08
CA TRP A 248 27.16 -22.89 7.16
C TRP A 248 25.72 -22.58 6.71
N LEU A 249 25.54 -21.57 5.84
CA LEU A 249 24.23 -21.26 5.26
C LEU A 249 23.71 -22.36 4.33
N ARG A 250 24.60 -22.95 3.51
CA ARG A 250 24.24 -24.06 2.61
C ARG A 250 23.89 -25.34 3.37
N GLU A 251 24.62 -25.66 4.43
CA GLU A 251 24.26 -26.73 5.35
C GLU A 251 22.85 -26.51 5.92
N GLY A 252 22.52 -25.27 6.28
CA GLY A 252 21.19 -24.91 6.78
C GLY A 252 20.05 -25.11 5.80
N LEU A 253 20.28 -24.98 4.48
CA LEU A 253 19.25 -25.24 3.46
C LEU A 253 18.90 -26.74 3.35
N THR A 254 19.82 -27.62 3.70
CA THR A 254 19.68 -29.07 3.58
C THR A 254 19.45 -29.78 4.92
N ALA A 255 19.62 -29.07 6.02
CA ALA A 255 19.50 -29.61 7.35
C ALA A 255 18.04 -29.95 7.71
N ASN A 256 17.79 -31.17 8.16
CA ASN A 256 16.56 -31.47 8.89
C ASN A 256 16.51 -30.64 10.18
N SER A 257 15.34 -30.25 10.61
CA SER A 257 15.01 -29.24 11.64
C SER A 257 15.72 -29.37 13.02
N GLY A 258 16.56 -30.36 13.24
CA GLY A 258 17.33 -30.55 14.47
C GLY A 258 18.79 -30.02 14.44
N ASN A 259 19.35 -29.79 13.24
CA ASN A 259 20.75 -29.34 13.05
C ASN A 259 20.88 -28.05 12.24
N ALA A 260 19.78 -27.32 12.08
CA ALA A 260 19.81 -26.05 11.35
C ALA A 260 20.66 -25.01 12.10
N PRO A 261 21.48 -24.22 11.38
CA PRO A 261 22.26 -23.16 11.99
C PRO A 261 21.37 -22.13 12.68
N ALA A 262 21.88 -21.50 13.75
CA ALA A 262 21.14 -20.45 14.44
C ALA A 262 20.85 -19.28 13.48
N PRO A 263 19.60 -18.77 13.42
CA PRO A 263 19.23 -17.71 12.48
C PRO A 263 20.02 -16.43 12.73
N LEU A 264 20.19 -15.61 11.68
CA LEU A 264 20.67 -14.24 11.84
C LEU A 264 19.57 -13.41 12.52
N LEU A 265 19.90 -12.83 13.67
CA LEU A 265 19.00 -11.87 14.30
C LEU A 265 19.17 -10.49 13.69
N VAL A 266 18.07 -9.92 13.24
CA VAL A 266 17.97 -8.58 12.68
C VAL A 266 16.93 -7.81 13.49
N SER A 267 17.26 -6.61 13.95
CA SER A 267 16.37 -5.83 14.81
C SER A 267 16.30 -4.36 14.43
N ALA A 268 15.23 -3.71 14.85
CA ALA A 268 15.08 -2.26 14.84
C ALA A 268 14.19 -1.82 16.01
N ASN A 269 14.41 -0.60 16.49
CA ASN A 269 13.53 0.04 17.46
C ASN A 269 12.45 0.85 16.73
N ILE A 270 11.19 0.67 17.10
CA ILE A 270 10.06 1.42 16.56
C ILE A 270 9.36 2.15 17.68
N THR A 271 9.27 3.47 17.57
CA THR A 271 8.70 4.34 18.57
C THR A 271 7.39 4.94 18.07
N ASN A 272 6.33 4.83 18.85
CA ASN A 272 5.10 5.57 18.63
C ASN A 272 5.27 6.99 19.20
N THR A 273 5.45 7.97 18.33
CA THR A 273 5.66 9.38 18.72
C THR A 273 4.37 10.19 18.77
N GLY A 274 3.25 9.59 18.40
CA GLY A 274 1.94 10.24 18.47
C GLY A 274 1.16 9.89 19.73
N SER A 275 -0.12 10.28 19.75
CA SER A 275 -0.98 10.21 20.95
C SER A 275 -1.96 9.03 20.95
N ARG A 276 -2.00 8.20 19.90
CA ARG A 276 -2.90 7.05 19.80
C ARG A 276 -2.11 5.75 19.76
N PRO A 277 -2.64 4.63 20.28
CA PRO A 277 -2.01 3.32 20.08
C PRO A 277 -2.01 2.95 18.59
N ALA A 278 -1.10 2.08 18.19
CA ALA A 278 -1.08 1.51 16.85
C ALA A 278 -0.71 0.04 16.87
N THR A 279 -1.21 -0.72 15.91
CA THR A 279 -0.63 -2.00 15.53
C THR A 279 0.08 -1.80 14.20
N GLU A 280 1.40 -1.79 14.22
CA GLU A 280 2.21 -1.60 13.02
C GLU A 280 2.52 -2.93 12.35
N THR A 281 2.45 -2.96 11.01
CA THR A 281 2.93 -4.08 10.20
C THR A 281 4.38 -3.80 9.80
N VAL A 282 5.30 -4.28 10.61
CA VAL A 282 6.74 -4.12 10.42
C VAL A 282 7.24 -5.11 9.39
N GLN A 283 7.96 -4.66 8.38
CA GLN A 283 8.34 -5.46 7.22
C GLN A 283 9.87 -5.64 7.15
N LEU A 284 10.30 -6.86 6.82
CA LEU A 284 11.71 -7.22 6.62
C LEU A 284 11.97 -7.44 5.13
N TYR A 285 12.92 -6.70 4.57
CA TYR A 285 13.34 -6.84 3.18
C TYR A 285 14.81 -7.23 3.09
N VAL A 286 15.13 -7.99 2.04
CA VAL A 286 16.49 -8.44 1.74
C VAL A 286 16.82 -8.13 0.28
N ARG A 287 18.07 -7.76 0.01
CA ARG A 287 18.67 -7.63 -1.32
C ARG A 287 19.98 -8.38 -1.36
N LEU A 288 20.17 -9.19 -2.40
CA LEU A 288 21.42 -9.84 -2.73
C LEU A 288 22.12 -9.11 -3.89
N GLN A 289 23.43 -9.00 -3.83
CA GLN A 289 24.23 -8.33 -4.88
C GLN A 289 25.53 -9.11 -5.14
N GLY A 290 25.89 -9.25 -6.42
CA GLY A 290 27.08 -9.98 -6.83
C GLY A 290 26.87 -11.48 -7.02
N THR A 291 25.62 -11.88 -7.19
CA THR A 291 25.16 -13.25 -7.50
C THR A 291 25.28 -13.57 -9.00
N SER A 292 25.25 -14.86 -9.36
CA SER A 292 25.32 -15.33 -10.76
C SER A 292 24.14 -14.89 -11.63
N VAL A 293 23.00 -14.61 -10.99
CA VAL A 293 21.80 -14.07 -11.64
C VAL A 293 21.39 -12.75 -10.99
N ALA A 294 20.62 -11.94 -11.72
CA ALA A 294 20.08 -10.70 -11.16
C ALA A 294 19.01 -11.01 -10.10
N GLU A 295 19.16 -10.40 -8.94
CA GLU A 295 18.22 -10.53 -7.83
C GLU A 295 17.41 -9.23 -7.61
N PRO A 296 16.21 -9.32 -7.01
CA PRO A 296 15.35 -8.18 -6.75
C PRO A 296 16.03 -7.05 -5.98
N VAL A 297 15.70 -5.81 -6.32
CA VAL A 297 16.18 -4.62 -5.58
C VAL A 297 15.75 -4.61 -4.13
N ARG A 298 14.63 -5.25 -3.82
CA ARG A 298 14.14 -5.61 -2.49
C ARG A 298 13.22 -6.81 -2.59
N ALA A 299 13.35 -7.77 -1.69
CA ALA A 299 12.43 -8.91 -1.57
C ALA A 299 11.90 -8.98 -0.13
N LEU A 300 10.58 -8.96 0.04
CA LEU A 300 9.96 -9.16 1.34
C LEU A 300 10.24 -10.59 1.84
N LYS A 301 10.86 -10.70 3.00
CA LYS A 301 11.23 -12.00 3.60
C LYS A 301 10.55 -12.24 4.94
N GLY A 302 9.82 -11.27 5.46
CA GLY A 302 9.03 -11.43 6.67
C GLY A 302 8.28 -10.18 7.07
N PHE A 303 7.28 -10.34 7.92
CA PHE A 303 6.58 -9.23 8.55
C PHE A 303 6.07 -9.64 9.94
N GLN A 304 5.83 -8.65 10.80
CA GLN A 304 5.25 -8.83 12.13
C GLN A 304 4.23 -7.73 12.42
N HIS A 305 3.14 -8.08 13.10
CA HIS A 305 2.21 -7.12 13.65
C HIS A 305 2.63 -6.79 15.09
N VAL A 306 2.93 -5.53 15.35
CA VAL A 306 3.46 -5.06 16.64
C VAL A 306 2.57 -3.97 17.21
N ALA A 307 1.95 -4.26 18.35
CA ALA A 307 1.19 -3.24 19.09
C ALA A 307 2.16 -2.33 19.84
N ILE A 308 1.99 -1.00 19.68
CA ILE A 308 2.86 0.04 20.27
C ILE A 308 1.98 1.13 20.88
N ALA A 309 2.04 1.28 22.20
CA ALA A 309 1.31 2.33 22.92
C ALA A 309 1.91 3.72 22.63
N PRO A 310 1.17 4.82 22.88
CA PRO A 310 1.70 6.17 22.78
C PRO A 310 2.96 6.36 23.63
N GLY A 311 4.02 6.92 23.03
CA GLY A 311 5.32 7.13 23.69
C GLY A 311 6.18 5.86 23.84
N GLU A 312 5.64 4.69 23.55
CA GLU A 312 6.36 3.42 23.69
C GLU A 312 7.37 3.22 22.54
N THR A 313 8.51 2.62 22.89
CA THR A 313 9.47 2.05 21.93
C THR A 313 9.49 0.54 22.05
N ARG A 314 9.25 -0.14 20.92
CA ARG A 314 9.37 -1.60 20.80
C ARG A 314 10.59 -1.96 19.98
N ARG A 315 11.43 -2.84 20.52
CA ARG A 315 12.47 -3.53 19.75
C ARG A 315 11.83 -4.72 19.02
N VAL A 316 11.82 -4.64 17.70
CA VAL A 316 11.32 -5.72 16.83
C VAL A 316 12.49 -6.53 16.37
N VAL A 317 12.40 -7.87 16.46
CA VAL A 317 13.47 -8.80 16.11
C VAL A 317 12.93 -9.82 15.11
N PHE A 318 13.65 -9.99 14.01
CA PHE A 318 13.41 -11.04 13.03
C PHE A 318 14.54 -12.09 13.12
N SER A 319 14.12 -13.36 13.07
CA SER A 319 15.04 -14.50 12.92
C SER A 319 15.12 -14.85 11.44
N VAL A 320 16.20 -14.44 10.79
CA VAL A 320 16.41 -14.64 9.35
C VAL A 320 17.14 -15.95 9.12
N THR A 321 16.45 -16.91 8.50
CA THR A 321 16.98 -18.23 8.20
C THR A 321 17.70 -18.26 6.84
N PRO A 322 18.49 -19.30 6.53
CA PRO A 322 19.24 -19.41 5.26
C PRO A 322 18.37 -19.26 4.00
N GLU A 323 17.11 -19.68 4.04
CA GLU A 323 16.16 -19.60 2.92
C GLU A 323 15.91 -18.14 2.47
N ALA A 324 16.10 -17.18 3.37
CA ALA A 324 15.96 -15.78 3.02
C ALA A 324 17.03 -15.29 2.00
N PHE A 325 18.17 -15.99 1.93
CA PHE A 325 19.31 -15.69 1.07
C PHE A 325 19.42 -16.65 -0.12
N ALA A 326 18.53 -17.65 -0.23
CA ALA A 326 18.55 -18.66 -1.28
C ALA A 326 17.75 -18.22 -2.50
N PHE A 327 18.26 -18.61 -3.68
CA PHE A 327 17.65 -18.36 -4.98
C PHE A 327 18.04 -19.46 -5.99
N TRP A 328 17.37 -19.48 -7.14
CA TRP A 328 17.72 -20.33 -8.26
C TRP A 328 18.81 -19.66 -9.09
N ASN A 329 19.98 -20.27 -9.17
CA ASN A 329 21.12 -19.72 -9.89
C ASN A 329 21.10 -20.04 -11.40
N ASP A 330 22.11 -19.60 -12.15
CA ASP A 330 22.26 -19.83 -13.60
C ASP A 330 22.43 -21.30 -14.01
N GLN A 331 22.74 -22.17 -13.02
CA GLN A 331 22.82 -23.63 -13.20
C GLN A 331 21.52 -24.34 -12.81
N ASN A 332 20.44 -23.58 -12.62
CA ASN A 332 19.13 -24.10 -12.16
C ASN A 332 19.23 -24.90 -10.84
N THR A 333 20.06 -24.43 -9.93
CA THR A 333 20.24 -25.00 -8.60
C THR A 333 19.73 -24.01 -7.55
N PHE A 334 18.87 -24.48 -6.64
CA PHE A 334 18.45 -23.67 -5.49
C PHE A 334 19.57 -23.65 -4.45
N THR A 335 20.22 -22.52 -4.28
CA THR A 335 21.43 -22.37 -3.49
C THR A 335 21.62 -20.97 -2.94
N ILE A 336 22.68 -20.78 -2.14
CA ILE A 336 23.17 -19.48 -1.69
C ILE A 336 24.57 -19.28 -2.29
N GLU A 337 24.86 -18.07 -2.73
CA GLU A 337 26.19 -17.69 -3.28
C GLU A 337 26.88 -16.62 -2.43
N PRO A 338 28.22 -16.48 -2.56
CA PRO A 338 28.91 -15.34 -1.99
C PRO A 338 28.29 -14.06 -2.51
N SER A 339 27.93 -13.14 -1.63
CA SER A 339 27.20 -11.93 -2.01
C SER A 339 27.27 -10.86 -0.94
N ARG A 340 27.13 -9.60 -1.35
CA ARG A 340 26.76 -8.54 -0.43
C ARG A 340 25.26 -8.56 -0.20
N VAL A 341 24.86 -8.55 1.05
CA VAL A 341 23.47 -8.52 1.46
C VAL A 341 23.14 -7.20 2.11
N THR A 342 22.02 -6.60 1.71
CA THR A 342 21.45 -5.46 2.44
C THR A 342 20.09 -5.86 2.99
N ILE A 343 19.84 -5.57 4.27
CA ILE A 343 18.60 -5.92 4.99
C ILE A 343 17.99 -4.64 5.53
N TRP A 344 16.66 -4.54 5.41
CA TRP A 344 15.87 -3.43 5.95
C TRP A 344 14.77 -3.95 6.86
N ILE A 345 14.61 -3.32 8.01
CA ILE A 345 13.35 -3.31 8.76
C ILE A 345 12.71 -1.95 8.49
N SER A 346 11.57 -1.95 7.82
CA SER A 346 10.96 -0.71 7.31
C SER A 346 9.43 -0.79 7.25
N PRO A 347 8.74 0.37 7.17
CA PRO A 347 7.27 0.40 7.04
C PRO A 347 6.77 0.00 5.65
N ASP A 348 7.64 0.07 4.63
CA ASP A 348 7.30 -0.21 3.22
C ASP A 348 8.55 -0.57 2.40
N ALA A 349 8.36 -0.93 1.12
CA ALA A 349 9.43 -1.37 0.22
C ALA A 349 10.38 -0.25 -0.27
N ALA A 350 10.12 1.01 0.00
CA ALA A 350 10.96 2.14 -0.45
C ALA A 350 11.70 2.82 0.70
N SER A 351 11.15 2.75 1.91
CA SER A 351 11.63 3.48 3.09
C SER A 351 12.74 2.75 3.86
N GLY A 352 13.30 3.45 4.85
CA GLY A 352 14.23 2.93 5.83
C GLY A 352 15.69 2.89 5.37
N THR A 353 16.59 2.83 6.34
CA THR A 353 18.04 2.67 6.12
C THR A 353 18.42 1.21 6.30
N GLY A 354 18.98 0.62 5.25
CA GLY A 354 19.43 -0.77 5.27
C GLY A 354 20.77 -0.93 5.99
N ALA A 355 20.97 -2.09 6.59
CA ALA A 355 22.23 -2.55 7.11
C ALA A 355 22.84 -3.62 6.19
N SER A 356 24.13 -3.61 6.00
CA SER A 356 24.83 -4.51 5.06
C SER A 356 25.67 -5.55 5.78
N LEU A 357 25.68 -6.76 5.23
CA LEU A 357 26.60 -7.83 5.60
C LEU A 357 27.17 -8.52 4.35
N GLU A 358 28.18 -9.34 4.54
CA GLU A 358 28.81 -10.14 3.48
C GLU A 358 28.55 -11.64 3.73
N ILE A 359 28.19 -12.38 2.69
CA ILE A 359 28.24 -13.84 2.67
C ILE A 359 29.53 -14.24 1.97
N ARG A 360 30.42 -14.95 2.67
CA ARG A 360 31.76 -15.30 2.19
C ARG A 360 32.02 -16.80 2.25
N ASN A 361 32.89 -17.24 1.32
CA ASN A 361 33.51 -18.55 1.45
C ASN A 361 34.33 -18.61 2.74
N LYS A 362 34.53 -19.80 3.26
CA LYS A 362 35.50 -20.03 4.35
C LYS A 362 36.87 -19.54 3.88
N THR A 363 37.41 -18.50 4.49
CA THR A 363 38.82 -18.19 4.35
C THR A 363 39.59 -19.32 4.98
N ASN A 364 40.36 -20.07 4.19
CA ASN A 364 41.39 -20.95 4.80
C ASN A 364 42.33 -20.05 5.59
N PRO A 365 42.68 -20.44 6.81
CA PRO A 365 43.63 -19.71 7.66
C PRO A 365 45.00 -19.60 7.01
#